data_70ccb694915b807625454a9763609b74
#
_entry.id   70ccb694915b807625454a9763609b74
#
_cell.length_a   1.000
_cell.length_b   1.000
_cell.length_c   1.000
_cell.angle_alpha   90.00
_cell.angle_beta   90.00
_cell.angle_gamma   90.00
#
_symmetry.space_group_name_H-M   'P 1'
#
loop_
_entity.id
_entity.type
_entity.pdbx_description
1 polymer ?
#
loop_
_entity_poly.entity_id
_entity_poly.type
_entity_poly.pdbx_seq_one_letter_code
_entity_poly.pdbx_strand_id
1 'polypeptide(L)'
;MMSTRLILVLACLATGSLVGHEPKVTQVLSKDLTDIPGKEGLMLTVEYPPGGSDPVHRHNAHGFIYVLEGSVVMQVRGGKEATLTPGQSFYEGPDDVHVVGRNASQTKPAKFVVFLVKDKGAPVVVPAK
;
A
#
# COMPACT_ATOMS: atom_id res chain seq x y z
N MET A 1 24.12 -25.30 58.94
CA MET A 1 24.24 -24.15 58.00
C MET A 1 23.67 -24.59 56.65
N MET A 2 22.41 -24.21 56.35
CA MET A 2 21.80 -24.47 55.05
C MET A 2 22.06 -23.29 54.15
N SER A 3 22.83 -23.48 53.06
CA SER A 3 23.13 -22.47 52.05
C SER A 3 22.01 -22.46 51.02
N THR A 4 21.19 -21.43 51.04
CA THR A 4 20.12 -21.22 50.07
C THR A 4 20.72 -20.63 48.79
N ARG A 5 20.80 -21.46 47.74
CA ARG A 5 21.20 -20.99 46.41
C ARG A 5 20.02 -20.29 45.75
N LEU A 6 20.12 -18.98 45.59
CA LEU A 6 19.19 -18.16 44.83
C LEU A 6 19.41 -18.42 43.34
N ILE A 7 18.46 -19.09 42.69
CA ILE A 7 18.47 -19.28 41.22
C ILE A 7 17.87 -18.04 40.62
N LEU A 8 18.72 -17.23 40.00
CA LEU A 8 18.29 -16.05 39.22
C LEU A 8 17.79 -16.57 37.86
N VAL A 9 16.48 -16.61 37.68
CA VAL A 9 15.87 -16.91 36.38
C VAL A 9 15.95 -15.63 35.56
N LEU A 10 16.87 -15.60 34.60
CA LEU A 10 16.98 -14.52 33.63
C LEU A 10 15.87 -14.71 32.60
N ALA A 11 14.77 -13.95 32.72
CA ALA A 11 13.73 -13.90 31.70
C ALA A 11 14.26 -13.14 30.51
N CYS A 12 14.65 -13.83 29.43
CA CYS A 12 14.89 -13.22 28.12
C CYS A 12 13.56 -12.70 27.60
N LEU A 13 13.32 -11.40 27.75
CA LEU A 13 12.31 -10.68 27.01
C LEU A 13 12.77 -10.64 25.54
N ALA A 14 12.27 -11.55 24.73
CA ALA A 14 12.37 -11.46 23.29
C ALA A 14 11.54 -10.25 22.86
N THR A 15 12.18 -9.11 22.64
CA THR A 15 11.58 -7.98 21.95
C THR A 15 11.42 -8.38 20.50
N GLY A 16 10.32 -9.04 20.18
CA GLY A 16 9.91 -9.26 18.80
C GLY A 16 9.68 -7.91 18.18
N SER A 17 10.57 -7.50 17.25
CA SER A 17 10.32 -6.36 16.39
C SER A 17 9.05 -6.65 15.62
N LEU A 18 7.98 -5.90 15.90
CA LEU A 18 6.79 -5.88 15.05
C LEU A 18 7.22 -5.31 13.71
N VAL A 19 7.47 -6.20 12.74
CA VAL A 19 7.68 -5.80 11.34
C VAL A 19 6.34 -5.22 10.88
N GLY A 20 6.29 -3.89 10.63
CA GLY A 20 5.10 -3.23 10.14
C GLY A 20 4.70 -3.83 8.79
N HIS A 21 3.41 -4.16 8.64
CA HIS A 21 2.81 -4.63 7.39
C HIS A 21 2.21 -3.48 6.57
N GLU A 22 2.39 -2.26 7.04
CA GLU A 22 1.85 -1.06 6.40
C GLU A 22 2.62 -0.70 5.13
N PRO A 23 1.91 -0.25 4.08
CA PRO A 23 2.54 0.26 2.87
C PRO A 23 3.37 1.51 3.15
N LYS A 24 4.50 1.64 2.47
CA LYS A 24 5.26 2.88 2.40
C LYS A 24 4.89 3.63 1.13
N VAL A 25 4.32 4.82 1.29
CA VAL A 25 3.93 5.69 0.17
C VAL A 25 4.91 6.85 0.06
N THR A 26 5.45 7.07 -1.14
CA THR A 26 6.37 8.16 -1.42
C THR A 26 5.86 8.99 -2.58
N GLN A 27 5.70 10.30 -2.40
CA GLN A 27 5.37 11.20 -3.48
C GLN A 27 6.59 11.39 -4.40
N VAL A 28 6.38 11.21 -5.70
CA VAL A 28 7.41 11.37 -6.73
C VAL A 28 7.27 12.71 -7.43
N LEU A 29 6.05 13.05 -7.84
CA LEU A 29 5.76 14.26 -8.61
C LEU A 29 4.32 14.68 -8.37
N SER A 30 4.10 15.98 -8.21
CA SER A 30 2.79 16.60 -8.23
C SER A 30 2.81 17.77 -9.21
N LYS A 31 1.79 17.87 -10.07
CA LYS A 31 1.69 18.91 -11.07
C LYS A 31 0.25 19.31 -11.31
N ASP A 32 -0.02 20.62 -11.25
CA ASP A 32 -1.30 21.15 -11.69
C ASP A 32 -1.48 20.91 -13.19
N LEU A 33 -2.66 20.41 -13.57
CA LEU A 33 -3.03 20.21 -14.98
C LEU A 33 -3.79 21.43 -15.46
N THR A 34 -3.05 22.39 -16.04
CA THR A 34 -3.59 23.72 -16.35
C THR A 34 -4.66 23.73 -17.44
N ASP A 35 -4.68 22.71 -18.29
CA ASP A 35 -5.69 22.47 -19.33
C ASP A 35 -6.92 21.70 -18.84
N ILE A 36 -6.87 21.18 -17.61
CA ILE A 36 -7.99 20.52 -16.92
C ILE A 36 -8.26 21.28 -15.62
N PRO A 37 -9.13 22.30 -15.62
CA PRO A 37 -9.34 23.16 -14.46
C PRO A 37 -9.67 22.40 -13.18
N GLY A 38 -8.99 22.76 -12.10
CA GLY A 38 -9.19 22.17 -10.77
C GLY A 38 -8.57 20.78 -10.56
N LYS A 39 -7.82 20.27 -11.55
CA LYS A 39 -7.16 18.94 -11.45
C LYS A 39 -5.66 19.06 -11.31
N GLU A 40 -5.11 18.06 -10.63
CA GLU A 40 -3.67 17.81 -10.57
C GLU A 40 -3.35 16.37 -10.94
N GLY A 41 -2.14 16.18 -11.48
CA GLY A 41 -1.53 14.86 -11.63
C GLY A 41 -0.62 14.60 -10.43
N LEU A 42 -0.77 13.46 -9.79
CA LEU A 42 0.03 13.05 -8.66
C LEU A 42 0.64 11.68 -8.93
N MET A 43 1.96 11.59 -8.90
CA MET A 43 2.69 10.34 -9.04
C MET A 43 3.27 9.91 -7.71
N LEU A 44 2.97 8.69 -7.33
CA LEU A 44 3.42 8.05 -6.09
C LEU A 44 4.14 6.74 -6.41
N THR A 45 5.05 6.33 -5.54
CA THR A 45 5.43 4.93 -5.41
C THR A 45 4.85 4.37 -4.13
N VAL A 46 4.43 3.11 -4.19
CA VAL A 46 3.94 2.34 -3.05
C VAL A 46 4.78 1.08 -2.92
N GLU A 47 5.29 0.85 -1.72
CA GLU A 47 6.03 -0.35 -1.37
C GLU A 47 5.23 -1.14 -0.35
N TYR A 48 4.89 -2.37 -0.70
CA TYR A 48 4.31 -3.32 0.24
C TYR A 48 5.41 -4.19 0.82
N PRO A 49 5.58 -4.21 2.14
CA PRO A 49 6.41 -5.22 2.76
C PRO A 49 5.82 -6.63 2.53
N PRO A 50 6.58 -7.71 2.78
CA PRO A 50 6.03 -9.06 2.74
C PRO A 50 4.74 -9.16 3.57
N GLY A 51 3.67 -9.67 2.96
CA GLY A 51 2.35 -9.76 3.59
C GLY A 51 1.60 -8.44 3.78
N GLY A 52 2.15 -7.33 3.28
CA GLY A 52 1.54 -6.02 3.40
C GLY A 52 0.27 -5.85 2.57
N SER A 53 -0.63 -4.98 3.03
CA SER A 53 -1.89 -4.70 2.36
C SER A 53 -2.42 -3.32 2.71
N ASP A 54 -3.27 -2.78 1.84
CA ASP A 54 -4.06 -1.58 2.09
C ASP A 54 -5.42 -1.93 2.70
N PRO A 55 -5.98 -1.07 3.55
CA PRO A 55 -7.38 -1.15 3.91
C PRO A 55 -8.27 -0.81 2.71
N VAL A 56 -9.55 -1.19 2.77
CA VAL A 56 -10.55 -0.82 1.77
C VAL A 56 -10.65 0.71 1.67
N HIS A 57 -10.52 1.25 0.48
CA HIS A 57 -10.47 2.70 0.25
C HIS A 57 -10.94 3.09 -1.16
N ARG A 58 -11.05 4.39 -1.38
CA ARG A 58 -11.25 5.01 -2.70
C ARG A 58 -10.29 6.20 -2.83
N HIS A 59 -10.05 6.60 -4.07
CA HIS A 59 -9.23 7.78 -4.35
C HIS A 59 -10.05 8.99 -4.80
N ASN A 60 -11.31 8.80 -5.24
CA ASN A 60 -12.11 9.82 -5.93
C ASN A 60 -11.35 10.44 -7.10
N ALA A 61 -10.60 9.63 -7.81
CA ALA A 61 -9.67 10.01 -8.86
C ALA A 61 -9.53 8.88 -9.89
N HIS A 62 -9.01 9.23 -11.06
CA HIS A 62 -8.49 8.22 -11.98
C HIS A 62 -7.13 7.75 -11.47
N GLY A 63 -6.98 6.44 -11.25
CA GLY A 63 -5.75 5.83 -10.80
C GLY A 63 -5.20 4.85 -11.83
N PHE A 64 -3.94 5.06 -12.20
CA PHE A 64 -3.19 4.19 -13.11
C PHE A 64 -2.05 3.56 -12.35
N ILE A 65 -2.03 2.25 -12.25
CA ILE A 65 -1.06 1.49 -11.48
C ILE A 65 -0.14 0.73 -12.44
N TYR A 66 1.17 0.75 -12.16
CA TYR A 66 2.18 0.02 -12.93
C TYR A 66 3.15 -0.66 -11.97
N VAL A 67 3.27 -1.98 -12.05
CA VAL A 67 4.12 -2.76 -11.16
C VAL A 67 5.58 -2.69 -11.58
N LEU A 68 6.46 -2.36 -10.62
CA LEU A 68 7.90 -2.27 -10.81
C LEU A 68 8.64 -3.52 -10.31
N GLU A 69 8.26 -4.02 -9.13
CA GLU A 69 8.93 -5.13 -8.45
C GLU A 69 7.92 -5.99 -7.70
N GLY A 70 8.20 -7.28 -7.64
CA GLY A 70 7.36 -8.23 -6.91
C GLY A 70 6.03 -8.48 -7.62
N SER A 71 5.03 -8.88 -6.84
CA SER A 71 3.70 -9.19 -7.36
C SER A 71 2.64 -8.66 -6.40
N VAL A 72 1.62 -8.03 -6.95
CA VAL A 72 0.52 -7.44 -6.18
C VAL A 72 -0.82 -8.00 -6.64
N VAL A 73 -1.75 -8.10 -5.70
CA VAL A 73 -3.14 -8.49 -5.99
C VAL A 73 -4.02 -7.26 -5.83
N MET A 74 -4.79 -6.95 -6.86
CA MET A 74 -5.65 -5.78 -6.93
C MET A 74 -7.07 -6.19 -7.31
N GLN A 75 -8.06 -5.51 -6.71
CA GLN A 75 -9.47 -5.68 -7.07
C GLN A 75 -10.26 -4.43 -6.71
N VAL A 76 -11.08 -3.95 -7.62
CA VAL A 76 -12.16 -3.01 -7.32
C VAL A 76 -13.46 -3.76 -7.10
N ARG A 77 -14.35 -3.20 -6.29
CA ARG A 77 -15.66 -3.80 -5.99
C ARG A 77 -16.43 -4.07 -7.27
N GLY A 78 -16.93 -5.30 -7.41
CA GLY A 78 -17.65 -5.74 -8.61
C GLY A 78 -16.76 -6.16 -9.77
N GLY A 79 -15.45 -5.93 -9.69
CA GLY A 79 -14.47 -6.35 -10.69
C GLY A 79 -13.82 -7.69 -10.35
N LYS A 80 -12.99 -8.19 -11.27
CA LYS A 80 -12.20 -9.40 -11.07
C LYS A 80 -10.94 -9.09 -10.25
N GLU A 81 -10.57 -10.02 -9.39
CA GLU A 81 -9.26 -9.99 -8.74
C GLU A 81 -8.16 -10.25 -9.79
N ALA A 82 -7.14 -9.42 -9.80
CA ALA A 82 -6.00 -9.50 -10.69
C ALA A 82 -4.70 -9.62 -9.89
N THR A 83 -3.88 -10.60 -10.25
CA THR A 83 -2.50 -10.70 -9.78
C THR A 83 -1.58 -10.13 -10.85
N LEU A 84 -0.84 -9.09 -10.48
CA LEU A 84 0.01 -8.31 -11.38
C LEU A 84 1.48 -8.53 -11.05
N THR A 85 2.27 -8.73 -12.10
CA THR A 85 3.73 -8.85 -12.05
C THR A 85 4.40 -7.64 -12.71
N PRO A 86 5.74 -7.46 -12.59
CA PRO A 86 6.42 -6.30 -13.16
C PRO A 86 6.09 -6.07 -14.64
N GLY A 87 5.79 -4.82 -14.99
CA GLY A 87 5.37 -4.42 -16.33
C GLY A 87 3.87 -4.51 -16.59
N GLN A 88 3.09 -5.06 -15.67
CA GLN A 88 1.64 -5.11 -15.77
C GLN A 88 0.99 -3.91 -15.07
N SER A 89 -0.22 -3.58 -15.50
CA SER A 89 -0.95 -2.39 -15.06
C SER A 89 -2.36 -2.72 -14.60
N PHE A 90 -2.91 -1.80 -13.82
CA PHE A 90 -4.27 -1.84 -13.30
C PHE A 90 -4.85 -0.43 -13.33
N TYR A 91 -6.15 -0.32 -13.52
CA TYR A 91 -6.87 0.95 -13.49
C TYR A 91 -7.99 0.91 -12.46
N GLU A 92 -8.14 2.01 -11.73
CA GLU A 92 -9.32 2.28 -10.90
C GLU A 92 -9.85 3.68 -11.18
N GLY A 93 -11.17 3.79 -11.27
CA GLY A 93 -11.87 5.03 -11.59
C GLY A 93 -12.29 5.82 -10.35
N PRO A 94 -12.86 7.04 -10.55
CA PRO A 94 -13.24 7.93 -9.45
C PRO A 94 -14.27 7.34 -8.50
N ASP A 95 -15.16 6.48 -8.99
CA ASP A 95 -16.24 5.87 -8.20
C ASP A 95 -15.90 4.47 -7.70
N ASP A 96 -14.75 3.94 -8.09
CA ASP A 96 -14.34 2.60 -7.71
C ASP A 96 -13.92 2.53 -6.23
N VAL A 97 -14.33 1.45 -5.57
CA VAL A 97 -13.84 1.09 -4.25
C VAL A 97 -12.78 0.01 -4.41
N HIS A 98 -11.57 0.30 -3.99
CA HIS A 98 -10.46 -0.63 -3.98
C HIS A 98 -10.60 -1.56 -2.79
N VAL A 99 -11.08 -2.78 -3.04
CA VAL A 99 -11.40 -3.75 -1.99
C VAL A 99 -10.24 -4.70 -1.68
N VAL A 100 -9.35 -4.94 -2.64
CA VAL A 100 -8.14 -5.73 -2.44
C VAL A 100 -6.95 -4.95 -3.02
N GLY A 101 -5.99 -4.67 -2.18
CA GLY A 101 -4.65 -4.17 -2.52
C GLY A 101 -3.67 -4.82 -1.57
N ARG A 102 -2.90 -5.80 -2.04
CA ARG A 102 -1.97 -6.53 -1.19
C ARG A 102 -0.76 -7.05 -1.95
N ASN A 103 0.31 -7.28 -1.21
CA ASN A 103 1.43 -8.06 -1.70
C ASN A 103 0.97 -9.52 -1.91
N ALA A 104 1.26 -10.09 -3.06
CA ALA A 104 0.98 -11.51 -3.31
C ALA A 104 1.92 -12.44 -2.53
N SER A 105 3.07 -11.93 -2.09
CA SER A 105 4.11 -12.68 -1.38
C SER A 105 4.10 -12.39 0.13
N GLN A 106 4.34 -13.43 0.94
CA GLN A 106 4.58 -13.32 2.37
C GLN A 106 6.08 -13.19 2.71
N THR A 107 6.96 -13.29 1.71
CA THR A 107 8.41 -13.36 1.92
C THR A 107 9.20 -12.30 1.16
N LYS A 108 8.64 -11.70 0.10
CA LYS A 108 9.28 -10.71 -0.75
C LYS A 108 8.51 -9.41 -0.78
N PRO A 109 9.18 -8.25 -0.86
CA PRO A 109 8.51 -6.96 -1.04
C PRO A 109 7.92 -6.82 -2.44
N ALA A 110 6.99 -5.89 -2.59
CA ALA A 110 6.46 -5.46 -3.89
C ALA A 110 6.49 -3.94 -3.99
N LYS A 111 6.65 -3.43 -5.21
CA LYS A 111 6.67 -1.99 -5.48
C LYS A 111 5.93 -1.67 -6.77
N PHE A 112 5.15 -0.61 -6.74
CA PHE A 112 4.41 -0.14 -7.90
C PHE A 112 4.30 1.38 -7.92
N VAL A 113 4.06 1.93 -9.10
CA VAL A 113 3.75 3.35 -9.31
C VAL A 113 2.24 3.50 -9.34
N VAL A 114 1.75 4.56 -8.72
CA VAL A 114 0.38 5.04 -8.86
C VAL A 114 0.42 6.44 -9.44
N PHE A 115 -0.27 6.65 -10.56
CA PHE A 115 -0.52 7.97 -11.10
C PHE A 115 -2.00 8.31 -10.96
N LEU A 116 -2.29 9.40 -10.25
CA LEU A 116 -3.64 9.88 -10.00
C LEU A 116 -3.91 11.16 -10.79
N VAL A 117 -5.08 11.22 -11.42
CA VAL A 117 -5.69 12.48 -11.88
C VAL A 117 -6.82 12.78 -10.93
N LYS A 118 -6.65 13.79 -10.09
CA LYS A 118 -7.51 14.07 -8.94
C LYS A 118 -7.80 15.57 -8.81
N ASP A 119 -8.79 15.89 -7.99
CA ASP A 119 -9.04 17.26 -7.59
C ASP A 119 -7.84 17.82 -6.82
N LYS A 120 -7.43 19.04 -7.18
CA LYS A 120 -6.32 19.71 -6.51
C LYS A 120 -6.57 19.86 -5.02
N GLY A 121 -5.60 19.45 -4.22
CA GLY A 121 -5.66 19.54 -2.76
C GLY A 121 -6.58 18.52 -2.07
N ALA A 122 -7.29 17.66 -2.82
CA ALA A 122 -8.11 16.61 -2.23
C ALA A 122 -7.26 15.49 -1.61
N PRO A 123 -7.76 14.76 -0.59
CA PRO A 123 -7.06 13.62 -0.02
C PRO A 123 -6.72 12.57 -1.06
N VAL A 124 -5.55 11.95 -0.93
CA VAL A 124 -5.11 10.86 -1.82
C VAL A 124 -5.96 9.61 -1.61
N VAL A 125 -6.33 9.33 -0.37
CA VAL A 125 -7.09 8.16 0.05
C VAL A 125 -8.29 8.59 0.88
N VAL A 126 -9.45 8.03 0.58
CA VAL A 126 -10.67 8.19 1.37
C VAL A 126 -11.07 6.80 1.87
N PRO A 127 -11.26 6.60 3.19
CA PRO A 127 -11.74 5.34 3.73
C PRO A 127 -13.09 4.95 3.13
N ALA A 128 -13.28 3.66 2.86
CA ALA A 128 -14.53 3.12 2.35
C ALA A 128 -14.93 1.86 3.13
N LYS A 129 -16.23 1.49 3.08
CA LYS A 129 -16.76 0.28 3.71
C LYS A 129 -17.12 -0.77 2.67
#